data_6cd9b3b7eae0fad9a5f8868dd09b3866
#
_entry.id   6cd9b3b7eae0fad9a5f8868dd09b3866
#
_cell.length_a   1.000
_cell.length_b   1.000
_cell.length_c   1.000
_cell.angle_alpha   90.00
_cell.angle_beta   90.00
_cell.angle_gamma   90.00
#
_symmetry.space_group_name_H-M   'P 1'
#
loop_
_entity.id
_entity.type
_entity.pdbx_description
1 polymer ?
#
loop_
_entity_poly.entity_id
_entity_poly.type
_entity_poly.pdbx_seq_one_letter_code
_entity_poly.pdbx_strand_id
1 'polypeptide(L)'
;GCEFFVVDCGWYADGAWWDGVGEWLPSEKRFPGCFKEVMDAIRDAGMIPGAWLELEVMGVNCPLAKQLPDSWFFMRHGRRVCDKGRYQLDFRNAEVRDYAERVIDRMVNEYGVGYIKMDYNIEPGTGTDQQADSTGQGLLEHNRAYLAWIDHIFEKYPELVIENCSSGGMRTDYAMLARHSLQSTSDQTDYRQYATLAANAPAAVTPEQAAVWSYPLTDGDEEETIFNMVNAMLLRIHQSGHLVNLSPARFALVKEGIACYKSIRQDIRRAVPFWPLGLSSYGDSWVSLGLKAGNKNYIAVWRSDSGNDTCLLPISHLRGKDASVKCLYPQNAACRCAWHKESGELAVELPVNISARLFEVSANE
;
A
#
# COMPACT_ATOMS: atom_id res chain seq x y z
N GLY A 1 13.60 7.87 9.28
CA GLY A 1 14.12 7.39 8.01
C GLY A 1 13.09 7.37 6.89
N CYS A 2 11.84 7.87 7.13
CA CYS A 2 10.80 8.02 6.11
C CYS A 2 11.21 9.08 5.06
N GLU A 3 10.82 8.86 3.83
CA GLU A 3 11.11 9.75 2.69
C GLU A 3 9.86 10.54 2.27
N PHE A 4 8.67 10.02 2.58
CA PHE A 4 7.37 10.63 2.32
C PHE A 4 6.55 10.67 3.61
N PHE A 5 5.73 11.69 3.77
CA PHE A 5 4.72 11.75 4.83
C PHE A 5 3.39 12.16 4.22
N VAL A 6 2.39 11.28 4.32
CA VAL A 6 1.11 11.42 3.66
C VAL A 6 0.02 11.73 4.67
N VAL A 7 -0.71 12.84 4.46
CA VAL A 7 -1.93 13.16 5.19
C VAL A 7 -3.08 12.40 4.55
N ASP A 8 -3.60 11.41 5.25
CA ASP A 8 -4.67 10.53 4.77
C ASP A 8 -6.05 11.25 4.79
N CYS A 9 -7.13 10.53 4.51
CA CYS A 9 -8.49 11.07 4.35
C CYS A 9 -8.94 11.99 5.49
N GLY A 10 -9.94 12.85 5.20
CA GLY A 10 -10.56 13.73 6.19
C GLY A 10 -9.95 15.13 6.30
N TRP A 11 -8.83 15.42 5.66
CA TRP A 11 -8.19 16.75 5.69
C TRP A 11 -9.09 17.86 5.08
N TYR A 12 -10.02 17.49 4.21
CA TYR A 12 -10.93 18.35 3.43
C TYR A 12 -12.31 18.55 4.06
N ALA A 13 -12.60 17.93 5.20
CA ALA A 13 -13.94 17.93 5.76
C ALA A 13 -13.97 18.31 7.24
N ASP A 14 -14.91 19.19 7.62
CA ASP A 14 -15.14 19.56 9.01
C ASP A 14 -15.93 18.51 9.81
N GLY A 15 -16.69 17.68 9.11
CA GLY A 15 -17.55 16.62 9.65
C GLY A 15 -17.09 15.23 9.29
N ALA A 16 -18.05 14.37 8.94
CA ALA A 16 -17.78 13.05 8.41
C ALA A 16 -17.06 13.16 7.07
N TRP A 17 -15.85 12.59 7.01
CA TRP A 17 -15.01 12.65 5.81
C TRP A 17 -15.60 11.87 4.63
N TRP A 18 -16.39 10.83 4.95
CA TRP A 18 -16.84 9.84 3.96
C TRP A 18 -17.81 10.43 2.92
N ASP A 19 -18.85 11.10 3.36
CA ASP A 19 -19.91 11.63 2.50
C ASP A 19 -19.80 13.15 2.21
N GLY A 20 -18.76 13.79 2.78
CA GLY A 20 -18.37 15.17 2.50
C GLY A 20 -17.28 15.31 1.43
N VAL A 21 -16.77 14.19 0.90
CA VAL A 21 -15.70 14.17 -0.10
C VAL A 21 -16.12 14.85 -1.41
N GLY A 22 -15.18 15.55 -2.08
CA GLY A 22 -15.41 16.05 -3.43
C GLY A 22 -14.99 17.49 -3.70
N GLU A 23 -14.98 18.40 -2.73
CA GLU A 23 -14.57 19.81 -2.96
C GLU A 23 -13.05 19.98 -2.91
N TRP A 24 -12.38 19.15 -2.12
CA TRP A 24 -10.92 19.09 -1.98
C TRP A 24 -10.29 20.40 -1.52
N LEU A 25 -11.01 21.15 -0.71
CA LEU A 25 -10.51 22.33 0.01
C LEU A 25 -10.17 21.93 1.44
N PRO A 26 -9.02 22.36 1.99
CA PRO A 26 -8.66 22.03 3.36
C PRO A 26 -9.67 22.56 4.39
N SER A 27 -9.96 21.74 5.40
CA SER A 27 -10.79 22.16 6.53
C SER A 27 -10.05 23.20 7.38
N GLU A 28 -10.58 24.42 7.48
CA GLU A 28 -10.03 25.47 8.33
C GLU A 28 -10.09 25.07 9.82
N LYS A 29 -11.09 24.27 10.20
CA LYS A 29 -11.20 23.76 11.58
C LYS A 29 -10.08 22.79 11.95
N ARG A 30 -9.68 21.92 11.02
CA ARG A 30 -8.60 20.95 11.24
C ARG A 30 -7.22 21.60 11.08
N PHE A 31 -7.12 22.60 10.22
CA PHE A 31 -5.89 23.31 9.89
C PHE A 31 -6.04 24.81 10.11
N PRO A 32 -6.14 25.28 11.37
CA PRO A 32 -6.41 26.70 11.68
C PRO A 32 -5.27 27.63 11.22
N GLY A 33 -4.06 27.12 11.07
CA GLY A 33 -2.90 27.83 10.51
C GLY A 33 -2.74 27.71 8.99
N CYS A 34 -3.57 26.94 8.33
CA CYS A 34 -3.66 26.48 6.94
C CYS A 34 -2.98 25.14 6.65
N PHE A 35 -3.49 24.45 5.63
CA PHE A 35 -2.97 23.13 5.22
C PHE A 35 -1.52 23.20 4.71
N LYS A 36 -1.18 24.32 4.07
CA LYS A 36 0.17 24.56 3.56
C LYS A 36 1.23 24.55 4.67
N GLU A 37 0.92 25.06 5.86
CA GLU A 37 1.83 25.03 7.02
C GLU A 37 2.26 23.60 7.36
N VAL A 38 1.31 22.65 7.32
CA VAL A 38 1.60 21.23 7.57
C VAL A 38 2.50 20.64 6.47
N MET A 39 2.21 20.97 5.20
CA MET A 39 3.04 20.52 4.07
C MET A 39 4.45 21.11 4.13
N ASP A 40 4.58 22.37 4.54
CA ASP A 40 5.88 23.02 4.72
C ASP A 40 6.66 22.35 5.87
N ALA A 41 6.01 22.06 7.00
CA ALA A 41 6.64 21.37 8.13
C ALA A 41 7.15 19.96 7.75
N ILE A 42 6.43 19.24 6.89
CA ILE A 42 6.87 17.94 6.35
C ILE A 42 8.14 18.12 5.52
N ARG A 43 8.19 19.14 4.65
CA ARG A 43 9.39 19.47 3.84
C ARG A 43 10.57 19.89 4.70
N ASP A 44 10.34 20.72 5.71
CA ASP A 44 11.38 21.19 6.64
C ASP A 44 11.97 20.03 7.45
N ALA A 45 11.18 18.96 7.68
CA ALA A 45 11.65 17.70 8.25
C ALA A 45 12.43 16.81 7.23
N GLY A 46 12.63 17.26 6.00
CA GLY A 46 13.38 16.56 4.95
C GLY A 46 12.58 15.44 4.25
N MET A 47 11.25 15.49 4.32
CA MET A 47 10.36 14.54 3.65
C MET A 47 9.56 15.19 2.53
N ILE A 48 9.07 14.38 1.60
CA ILE A 48 8.15 14.81 0.55
C ILE A 48 6.72 14.73 1.10
N PRO A 49 5.95 15.85 1.10
CA PRO A 49 4.57 15.83 1.56
C PRO A 49 3.66 15.10 0.60
N GLY A 50 2.68 14.38 1.15
CA GLY A 50 1.66 13.70 0.39
C GLY A 50 0.26 13.95 0.92
N ALA A 51 -0.75 13.69 0.09
CA ALA A 51 -2.15 13.80 0.46
C ALA A 51 -2.99 12.67 -0.16
N TRP A 52 -4.06 12.31 0.52
CA TRP A 52 -5.07 11.38 0.04
C TRP A 52 -6.11 12.12 -0.81
N LEU A 53 -6.47 11.53 -1.95
CA LEU A 53 -7.53 11.98 -2.85
C LEU A 53 -8.39 10.81 -3.31
N GLU A 54 -9.64 11.10 -3.69
CA GLU A 54 -10.58 10.17 -4.32
C GLU A 54 -11.38 10.91 -5.40
N LEU A 55 -10.75 11.15 -6.56
CA LEU A 55 -11.24 12.09 -7.57
C LEU A 55 -12.36 11.55 -8.45
N GLU A 56 -12.63 10.25 -8.38
CA GLU A 56 -13.72 9.63 -9.15
C GLU A 56 -15.07 9.71 -8.44
N VAL A 57 -15.13 10.25 -7.22
CA VAL A 57 -16.36 10.28 -6.42
C VAL A 57 -16.67 11.67 -5.88
N MET A 58 -17.93 11.87 -5.54
CA MET A 58 -18.42 13.04 -4.79
C MET A 58 -19.45 12.63 -3.77
N GLY A 59 -19.24 13.00 -2.52
CA GLY A 59 -20.16 12.70 -1.42
C GLY A 59 -21.50 13.41 -1.56
N VAL A 60 -22.56 12.76 -1.11
CA VAL A 60 -23.93 13.34 -1.17
C VAL A 60 -24.06 14.63 -0.34
N ASN A 61 -23.22 14.79 0.69
CA ASN A 61 -23.17 15.98 1.54
C ASN A 61 -22.12 17.01 1.10
N CYS A 62 -21.37 16.75 0.02
CA CYS A 62 -20.48 17.73 -0.58
C CYS A 62 -21.30 18.92 -1.13
N PRO A 63 -20.95 20.18 -0.78
CA PRO A 63 -21.69 21.35 -1.26
C PRO A 63 -21.80 21.41 -2.79
N LEU A 64 -20.75 21.00 -3.51
CA LEU A 64 -20.72 20.98 -4.97
C LEU A 64 -21.71 19.98 -5.58
N ALA A 65 -22.02 18.87 -4.91
CA ALA A 65 -22.91 17.84 -5.44
C ALA A 65 -24.30 18.38 -5.79
N LYS A 66 -24.77 19.42 -5.09
CA LYS A 66 -26.07 20.06 -5.34
C LYS A 66 -26.02 21.12 -6.44
N GLN A 67 -24.84 21.60 -6.79
CA GLN A 67 -24.64 22.69 -7.75
C GLN A 67 -24.29 22.20 -9.14
N LEU A 68 -23.66 21.01 -9.23
CA LEU A 68 -23.20 20.44 -10.46
C LEU A 68 -24.32 19.75 -11.25
N PRO A 69 -24.29 19.82 -12.59
CA PRO A 69 -25.30 19.19 -13.42
C PRO A 69 -25.18 17.65 -13.41
N ASP A 70 -26.26 16.96 -13.71
CA ASP A 70 -26.30 15.50 -13.77
C ASP A 70 -25.33 14.91 -14.82
N SER A 71 -24.93 15.71 -15.82
CA SER A 71 -23.91 15.31 -16.81
C SER A 71 -22.53 15.02 -16.24
N TRP A 72 -22.27 15.41 -14.99
CA TRP A 72 -21.00 15.11 -14.31
C TRP A 72 -20.98 13.72 -13.66
N PHE A 73 -22.15 13.12 -13.49
CA PHE A 73 -22.34 11.91 -12.70
C PHE A 73 -22.74 10.72 -13.56
N PHE A 74 -22.41 9.53 -13.11
CA PHE A 74 -23.05 8.33 -13.63
C PHE A 74 -24.56 8.41 -13.37
N MET A 75 -25.34 8.16 -14.42
CA MET A 75 -26.80 8.10 -14.35
C MET A 75 -27.29 6.70 -14.68
N ARG A 76 -28.34 6.26 -14.00
CA ARG A 76 -29.11 5.07 -14.32
C ARG A 76 -30.60 5.34 -14.09
N HIS A 77 -31.40 5.07 -15.10
CA HIS A 77 -32.86 5.29 -15.06
C HIS A 77 -33.23 6.70 -14.57
N GLY A 78 -32.49 7.71 -15.03
CA GLY A 78 -32.71 9.12 -14.68
C GLY A 78 -32.30 9.52 -13.27
N ARG A 79 -31.49 8.72 -12.59
CA ARG A 79 -30.96 9.01 -11.25
C ARG A 79 -29.46 8.88 -11.19
N ARG A 80 -28.81 9.72 -10.38
CA ARG A 80 -27.37 9.59 -10.13
C ARG A 80 -27.07 8.24 -9.48
N VAL A 81 -26.06 7.55 -9.98
CA VAL A 81 -25.54 6.34 -9.35
C VAL A 81 -24.90 6.71 -8.03
N CYS A 82 -25.44 6.13 -6.96
CA CYS A 82 -24.98 6.38 -5.59
C CYS A 82 -24.66 5.04 -4.91
N ASP A 83 -23.49 4.94 -4.34
CA ASP A 83 -23.11 3.82 -3.47
C ASP A 83 -22.55 4.38 -2.15
N LYS A 84 -22.99 3.82 -1.03
CA LYS A 84 -22.51 4.16 0.33
C LYS A 84 -22.51 5.68 0.63
N GLY A 85 -23.46 6.46 0.05
CA GLY A 85 -23.54 7.91 0.23
C GLY A 85 -22.57 8.72 -0.65
N ARG A 86 -22.08 8.14 -1.74
CA ARG A 86 -21.20 8.79 -2.72
C ARG A 86 -21.70 8.60 -4.13
N TYR A 87 -21.62 9.64 -4.93
CA TYR A 87 -21.92 9.63 -6.36
C TYR A 87 -20.66 9.31 -7.15
N GLN A 88 -20.79 8.53 -8.25
CA GLN A 88 -19.74 8.31 -9.23
C GLN A 88 -19.67 9.49 -10.18
N LEU A 89 -18.51 10.13 -10.32
CA LEU A 89 -18.22 11.12 -11.35
C LEU A 89 -17.90 10.44 -12.69
N ASP A 90 -18.28 11.05 -13.79
CA ASP A 90 -18.10 10.50 -15.13
C ASP A 90 -16.90 11.13 -15.84
N PHE A 91 -15.77 10.45 -15.87
CA PHE A 91 -14.55 10.92 -16.52
C PHE A 91 -14.64 10.99 -18.06
N ARG A 92 -15.73 10.51 -18.69
CA ARG A 92 -16.02 10.78 -20.11
C ARG A 92 -16.32 12.26 -20.32
N ASN A 93 -16.88 12.93 -19.32
CA ASN A 93 -17.13 14.37 -19.34
C ASN A 93 -15.81 15.16 -19.19
N ALA A 94 -15.53 16.05 -20.15
CA ALA A 94 -14.33 16.88 -20.13
C ALA A 94 -14.27 17.81 -18.92
N GLU A 95 -15.41 18.38 -18.49
CA GLU A 95 -15.47 19.28 -17.33
C GLU A 95 -15.09 18.56 -16.03
N VAL A 96 -15.41 17.26 -15.91
CA VAL A 96 -14.99 16.43 -14.75
C VAL A 96 -13.49 16.22 -14.76
N ARG A 97 -12.90 15.92 -15.92
CA ARG A 97 -11.44 15.80 -16.03
C ARG A 97 -10.72 17.11 -15.73
N ASP A 98 -11.23 18.24 -16.26
CA ASP A 98 -10.69 19.58 -15.99
C ASP A 98 -10.79 19.92 -14.50
N TYR A 99 -11.88 19.52 -13.84
CA TYR A 99 -12.05 19.68 -12.40
C TYR A 99 -11.00 18.87 -11.63
N ALA A 100 -10.86 17.59 -11.95
CA ALA A 100 -9.89 16.70 -11.33
C ALA A 100 -8.45 17.20 -11.53
N GLU A 101 -8.12 17.70 -12.73
CA GLU A 101 -6.81 18.29 -13.02
C GLU A 101 -6.56 19.54 -12.19
N ARG A 102 -7.54 20.46 -12.04
CA ARG A 102 -7.38 21.64 -11.15
C ARG A 102 -7.15 21.26 -9.69
N VAL A 103 -7.70 20.13 -9.22
CA VAL A 103 -7.40 19.63 -7.88
C VAL A 103 -5.95 19.17 -7.78
N ILE A 104 -5.45 18.42 -8.76
CA ILE A 104 -4.04 18.02 -8.82
C ILE A 104 -3.13 19.25 -8.91
N ASP A 105 -3.45 20.20 -9.78
CA ASP A 105 -2.68 21.44 -9.93
C ASP A 105 -2.54 22.20 -8.61
N ARG A 106 -3.63 22.32 -7.85
CA ARG A 106 -3.63 22.93 -6.53
C ARG A 106 -2.75 22.17 -5.54
N MET A 107 -2.87 20.83 -5.50
CA MET A 107 -2.05 20.00 -4.63
C MET A 107 -0.56 20.17 -4.91
N VAL A 108 -0.17 20.13 -6.18
CA VAL A 108 1.24 20.21 -6.57
C VAL A 108 1.77 21.63 -6.46
N ASN A 109 1.08 22.62 -7.06
CA ASN A 109 1.62 23.97 -7.23
C ASN A 109 1.40 24.87 -6.02
N GLU A 110 0.28 24.70 -5.28
CA GLU A 110 -0.05 25.56 -4.13
C GLU A 110 0.45 24.93 -2.81
N TYR A 111 0.21 23.62 -2.61
CA TYR A 111 0.61 22.96 -1.38
C TYR A 111 1.96 22.24 -1.49
N GLY A 112 2.50 22.07 -2.69
CA GLY A 112 3.79 21.41 -2.94
C GLY A 112 3.77 19.92 -2.62
N VAL A 113 2.63 19.27 -2.85
CA VAL A 113 2.47 17.84 -2.69
C VAL A 113 3.23 17.10 -3.79
N GLY A 114 4.07 16.14 -3.43
CA GLY A 114 4.81 15.27 -4.34
C GLY A 114 4.36 13.80 -4.29
N TYR A 115 3.36 13.49 -3.47
CA TYR A 115 2.79 12.14 -3.36
C TYR A 115 1.27 12.22 -3.21
N ILE A 116 0.54 11.45 -4.00
CA ILE A 116 -0.92 11.32 -3.90
C ILE A 116 -1.29 9.85 -3.69
N LYS A 117 -2.00 9.57 -2.60
CA LYS A 117 -2.74 8.32 -2.45
C LYS A 117 -4.10 8.51 -3.11
N MET A 118 -4.25 7.93 -4.32
CA MET A 118 -5.48 8.01 -5.11
C MET A 118 -6.36 6.81 -4.79
N ASP A 119 -7.44 7.05 -4.07
CA ASP A 119 -8.35 6.01 -3.59
C ASP A 119 -9.62 5.90 -4.43
N TYR A 120 -10.34 4.79 -4.25
CA TYR A 120 -11.63 4.53 -4.87
C TYR A 120 -12.42 3.50 -4.07
N ASN A 121 -13.46 3.96 -3.35
CA ASN A 121 -14.11 3.17 -2.30
C ASN A 121 -15.60 2.88 -2.56
N ILE A 122 -16.06 3.04 -3.80
CA ILE A 122 -17.44 2.72 -4.18
C ILE A 122 -17.51 1.70 -5.30
N GLU A 123 -18.68 1.11 -5.46
CA GLU A 123 -18.98 0.17 -6.52
C GLU A 123 -20.06 0.78 -7.46
N PRO A 124 -19.71 1.23 -8.68
CA PRO A 124 -20.67 1.85 -9.60
C PRO A 124 -21.66 0.84 -10.19
N GLY A 125 -21.53 -0.44 -9.85
CA GLY A 125 -22.35 -1.54 -10.34
C GLY A 125 -22.19 -1.73 -11.85
N THR A 126 -23.32 -1.78 -12.57
CA THR A 126 -23.31 -1.99 -14.04
C THR A 126 -22.83 -0.78 -14.84
N GLY A 127 -22.57 0.38 -14.18
CA GLY A 127 -22.12 1.59 -14.85
C GLY A 127 -23.21 2.65 -15.07
N THR A 128 -23.17 3.35 -16.21
CA THR A 128 -24.05 4.47 -16.54
C THR A 128 -24.71 4.27 -17.89
N ASP A 129 -26.01 4.57 -17.98
CA ASP A 129 -26.78 4.58 -19.26
C ASP A 129 -26.78 5.95 -19.95
N GLN A 130 -26.18 6.97 -19.32
CA GLN A 130 -26.10 8.31 -19.89
C GLN A 130 -25.14 8.34 -21.09
N GLN A 131 -25.64 8.75 -22.24
CA GLN A 131 -24.84 8.86 -23.48
C GLN A 131 -24.02 7.59 -23.76
N ALA A 132 -24.65 6.43 -23.62
CA ALA A 132 -24.04 5.12 -23.85
C ALA A 132 -25.09 4.14 -24.38
N ASP A 133 -24.69 3.20 -25.26
CA ASP A 133 -25.58 2.18 -25.81
C ASP A 133 -25.95 1.12 -24.75
N SER A 134 -25.14 1.01 -23.70
CA SER A 134 -25.41 0.17 -22.54
C SER A 134 -24.67 0.68 -21.31
N THR A 135 -25.12 0.30 -20.12
CA THR A 135 -24.45 0.68 -18.86
C THR A 135 -23.01 0.20 -18.80
N GLY A 136 -22.73 -1.00 -19.30
CA GLY A 136 -21.38 -1.56 -19.35
C GLY A 136 -20.45 -0.83 -20.33
N GLN A 137 -20.97 -0.35 -21.46
CA GLN A 137 -20.20 0.51 -22.37
C GLN A 137 -19.84 1.82 -21.69
N GLY A 138 -20.79 2.48 -21.02
CA GLY A 138 -20.54 3.71 -20.30
C GLY A 138 -19.44 3.54 -19.22
N LEU A 139 -19.45 2.43 -18.49
CA LEU A 139 -18.42 2.09 -17.52
C LEU A 139 -17.05 1.86 -18.19
N LEU A 140 -17.01 1.10 -19.27
CA LEU A 140 -15.76 0.82 -20.00
C LEU A 140 -15.12 2.11 -20.53
N GLU A 141 -15.92 2.99 -21.11
CA GLU A 141 -15.41 4.26 -21.65
C GLU A 141 -14.99 5.24 -20.55
N HIS A 142 -15.67 5.24 -19.40
CA HIS A 142 -15.23 5.97 -18.22
C HIS A 142 -13.84 5.49 -17.76
N ASN A 143 -13.66 4.17 -17.61
CA ASN A 143 -12.36 3.62 -17.21
C ASN A 143 -11.25 3.98 -18.20
N ARG A 144 -11.52 3.95 -19.51
CA ARG A 144 -10.57 4.38 -20.56
C ARG A 144 -10.23 5.87 -20.44
N ALA A 145 -11.25 6.70 -20.19
CA ALA A 145 -11.06 8.14 -20.02
C ALA A 145 -10.26 8.47 -18.75
N TYR A 146 -10.51 7.74 -17.66
CA TYR A 146 -9.72 7.86 -16.43
C TYR A 146 -8.25 7.48 -16.65
N LEU A 147 -8.00 6.35 -17.32
CA LEU A 147 -6.62 5.92 -17.62
C LEU A 147 -5.88 6.93 -18.52
N ALA A 148 -6.56 7.49 -19.53
CA ALA A 148 -5.98 8.53 -20.37
C ALA A 148 -5.71 9.83 -19.59
N TRP A 149 -6.59 10.18 -18.63
CA TRP A 149 -6.38 11.32 -17.76
C TRP A 149 -5.19 11.10 -16.81
N ILE A 150 -5.02 9.90 -16.24
CA ILE A 150 -3.85 9.56 -15.42
C ILE A 150 -2.55 9.65 -16.24
N ASP A 151 -2.55 9.15 -17.47
CA ASP A 151 -1.39 9.27 -18.37
C ASP A 151 -1.03 10.76 -18.58
N HIS A 152 -2.02 11.63 -18.84
CA HIS A 152 -1.83 13.08 -18.97
C HIS A 152 -1.28 13.72 -17.68
N ILE A 153 -1.74 13.30 -16.50
CA ILE A 153 -1.22 13.80 -15.21
C ILE A 153 0.26 13.45 -15.04
N PHE A 154 0.67 12.23 -15.38
CA PHE A 154 2.09 11.84 -15.32
C PHE A 154 2.95 12.55 -16.37
N GLU A 155 2.41 12.87 -17.55
CA GLU A 155 3.11 13.72 -18.54
C GLU A 155 3.31 15.14 -18.01
N LYS A 156 2.31 15.71 -17.35
CA LYS A 156 2.36 17.05 -16.78
C LYS A 156 3.24 17.15 -15.54
N TYR A 157 3.25 16.11 -14.70
CA TYR A 157 3.97 16.04 -13.44
C TYR A 157 4.78 14.72 -13.33
N PRO A 158 5.88 14.58 -14.09
CA PRO A 158 6.62 13.31 -14.17
C PRO A 158 7.29 12.88 -12.86
N GLU A 159 7.50 13.81 -11.92
CA GLU A 159 8.08 13.48 -10.60
C GLU A 159 7.01 13.17 -9.53
N LEU A 160 5.72 13.31 -9.87
CA LEU A 160 4.64 13.04 -8.94
C LEU A 160 4.51 11.53 -8.72
N VAL A 161 4.53 11.12 -7.46
CA VAL A 161 4.23 9.74 -7.08
C VAL A 161 2.72 9.60 -6.87
N ILE A 162 2.09 8.67 -7.58
CA ILE A 162 0.67 8.34 -7.38
C ILE A 162 0.56 6.87 -6.99
N GLU A 163 0.03 6.63 -5.79
CA GLU A 163 -0.34 5.32 -5.29
C GLU A 163 -1.77 5.01 -5.72
N ASN A 164 -1.99 3.88 -6.39
CA ASN A 164 -3.32 3.35 -6.62
C ASN A 164 -3.83 2.65 -5.36
N CYS A 165 -5.00 3.05 -4.91
CA CYS A 165 -5.73 2.43 -3.81
C CYS A 165 -7.20 2.23 -4.22
N SER A 166 -7.83 1.22 -3.68
CA SER A 166 -9.26 1.00 -3.79
C SER A 166 -9.68 0.13 -2.61
N SER A 167 -10.05 0.75 -1.48
CA SER A 167 -10.21 0.05 -0.20
C SER A 167 -9.07 -0.96 0.02
N GLY A 168 -7.84 -0.49 -0.12
CA GLY A 168 -6.65 -1.32 -0.25
C GLY A 168 -6.44 -1.80 -1.68
N GLY A 169 -6.46 -3.11 -1.94
CA GLY A 169 -6.08 -3.73 -3.20
C GLY A 169 -7.24 -4.14 -4.14
N MET A 170 -8.46 -3.63 -3.98
CA MET A 170 -9.61 -4.10 -4.76
C MET A 170 -9.52 -3.78 -6.27
N ARG A 171 -8.72 -2.78 -6.67
CA ARG A 171 -8.51 -2.41 -8.08
C ARG A 171 -7.06 -2.66 -8.50
N THR A 172 -6.62 -3.93 -8.38
CA THR A 172 -5.28 -4.41 -8.73
C THR A 172 -5.32 -5.10 -10.09
N ASP A 173 -5.47 -4.33 -11.15
CA ASP A 173 -5.42 -4.82 -12.52
C ASP A 173 -4.22 -4.24 -13.29
N TYR A 174 -3.85 -4.89 -14.40
CA TYR A 174 -2.66 -4.49 -15.16
C TYR A 174 -2.76 -3.08 -15.78
N ALA A 175 -3.95 -2.58 -16.07
CA ALA A 175 -4.11 -1.23 -16.62
C ALA A 175 -3.75 -0.18 -15.57
N MET A 176 -4.13 -0.40 -14.32
CA MET A 176 -3.77 0.45 -13.18
C MET A 176 -2.30 0.28 -12.80
N LEU A 177 -1.81 -0.97 -12.68
CA LEU A 177 -0.41 -1.27 -12.33
C LEU A 177 0.60 -0.71 -13.34
N ALA A 178 0.24 -0.68 -14.64
CA ALA A 178 1.12 -0.16 -15.69
C ALA A 178 1.33 1.37 -15.62
N ARG A 179 0.54 2.09 -14.84
CA ARG A 179 0.56 3.56 -14.76
C ARG A 179 0.98 4.09 -13.41
N HIS A 180 0.40 3.55 -12.35
CA HIS A 180 0.63 4.07 -11.00
C HIS A 180 2.02 3.70 -10.48
N SER A 181 2.61 4.60 -9.71
CA SER A 181 3.94 4.39 -9.12
C SER A 181 3.94 3.27 -8.08
N LEU A 182 2.87 3.16 -7.32
CA LEU A 182 2.68 2.21 -6.23
C LEU A 182 1.26 1.63 -6.26
N GLN A 183 1.12 0.44 -5.67
CA GLN A 183 -0.16 -0.25 -5.48
C GLN A 183 -0.36 -0.55 -3.99
N SER A 184 -1.41 -0.02 -3.40
CA SER A 184 -1.90 -0.45 -2.08
C SER A 184 -2.37 -1.90 -2.15
N THR A 185 -1.97 -2.73 -1.20
CA THR A 185 -2.28 -4.17 -1.25
C THR A 185 -3.49 -4.56 -0.41
N SER A 186 -3.71 -3.91 0.73
CA SER A 186 -4.85 -4.15 1.61
C SER A 186 -4.96 -3.07 2.69
N ASP A 187 -6.17 -2.85 3.22
CA ASP A 187 -6.45 -2.04 4.42
C ASP A 187 -6.51 -2.91 5.69
N GLN A 188 -6.01 -4.15 5.65
CA GLN A 188 -5.98 -5.03 6.81
C GLN A 188 -5.10 -4.46 7.92
N THR A 189 -5.63 -4.36 9.14
CA THR A 189 -4.91 -3.87 10.32
C THR A 189 -4.52 -5.00 11.29
N ASP A 190 -5.10 -6.20 11.18
CA ASP A 190 -4.62 -7.37 11.91
C ASP A 190 -3.32 -7.86 11.25
N TYR A 191 -2.20 -7.64 11.90
CA TYR A 191 -0.87 -7.96 11.41
C TYR A 191 -0.67 -9.44 11.08
N ARG A 192 -1.37 -10.36 11.77
CA ARG A 192 -1.28 -11.80 11.53
C ARG A 192 -1.95 -12.19 10.22
N GLN A 193 -3.14 -11.62 9.95
CA GLN A 193 -3.82 -11.82 8.69
C GLN A 193 -3.08 -11.12 7.53
N TYR A 194 -2.46 -9.99 7.82
CA TYR A 194 -1.69 -9.24 6.81
C TYR A 194 -0.48 -10.03 6.29
N ALA A 195 0.13 -10.92 7.08
CA ALA A 195 1.23 -11.77 6.62
C ALA A 195 0.88 -12.56 5.36
N THR A 196 -0.32 -13.15 5.31
CA THR A 196 -0.83 -13.87 4.13
C THR A 196 -0.98 -12.95 2.91
N LEU A 197 -1.53 -11.74 3.12
CA LEU A 197 -1.68 -10.76 2.04
C LEU A 197 -0.32 -10.29 1.53
N ALA A 198 0.60 -9.96 2.43
CA ALA A 198 1.95 -9.51 2.09
C ALA A 198 2.75 -10.58 1.35
N ALA A 199 2.71 -11.84 1.85
CA ALA A 199 3.40 -12.95 1.21
C ALA A 199 2.88 -13.23 -0.20
N ASN A 200 1.58 -13.07 -0.44
CA ASN A 200 0.94 -13.36 -1.72
C ASN A 200 0.94 -12.17 -2.71
N ALA A 201 1.11 -10.95 -2.23
CA ALA A 201 1.07 -9.75 -3.09
C ALA A 201 1.98 -9.85 -4.32
N PRO A 202 3.22 -10.40 -4.23
CA PRO A 202 4.10 -10.53 -5.40
C PRO A 202 3.62 -11.51 -6.47
N ALA A 203 2.54 -12.24 -6.26
CA ALA A 203 1.90 -13.02 -7.32
C ALA A 203 1.18 -12.14 -8.37
N ALA A 204 0.84 -10.89 -8.01
CA ALA A 204 0.10 -9.96 -8.87
C ALA A 204 0.80 -8.61 -9.07
N VAL A 205 1.59 -8.16 -8.10
CA VAL A 205 2.23 -6.83 -8.07
C VAL A 205 3.73 -7.02 -7.90
N THR A 206 4.56 -6.25 -8.61
CA THR A 206 6.01 -6.35 -8.39
C THR A 206 6.37 -5.92 -6.95
N PRO A 207 7.38 -6.55 -6.32
CA PRO A 207 7.72 -6.27 -4.92
C PRO A 207 7.96 -4.80 -4.60
N GLU A 208 8.64 -4.08 -5.51
CA GLU A 208 8.95 -2.66 -5.33
C GLU A 208 7.73 -1.74 -5.49
N GLN A 209 6.65 -2.22 -6.10
CA GLN A 209 5.40 -1.47 -6.31
C GLN A 209 4.37 -1.79 -5.22
N ALA A 210 4.45 -2.97 -4.60
CA ALA A 210 3.47 -3.45 -3.62
C ALA A 210 3.61 -2.72 -2.27
N ALA A 211 2.71 -1.81 -1.97
CA ALA A 211 2.67 -1.08 -0.71
C ALA A 211 1.98 -1.92 0.38
N VAL A 212 2.66 -2.09 1.50
CA VAL A 212 2.21 -2.88 2.64
C VAL A 212 2.30 -2.07 3.92
N TRP A 213 1.21 -2.03 4.67
CA TRP A 213 1.14 -1.38 5.97
C TRP A 213 1.98 -2.13 7.01
N SER A 214 2.93 -1.41 7.64
CA SER A 214 3.47 -1.77 8.94
C SER A 214 2.69 -0.97 9.98
N TYR A 215 1.87 -1.63 10.80
CA TYR A 215 0.86 -0.99 11.63
C TYR A 215 0.96 -1.39 13.11
N PRO A 216 2.08 -1.09 13.81
CA PRO A 216 2.22 -1.43 15.22
C PRO A 216 1.23 -0.66 16.09
N LEU A 217 0.55 -1.38 16.98
CA LEU A 217 -0.49 -0.84 17.85
C LEU A 217 0.08 -0.44 19.23
N THR A 218 -0.60 0.46 19.94
CA THR A 218 -0.22 0.89 21.29
C THR A 218 -0.08 -0.28 22.26
N ASP A 219 -1.04 -1.20 22.23
CA ASP A 219 -1.15 -2.31 23.19
C ASP A 219 -0.37 -3.57 22.76
N GLY A 220 0.43 -3.50 21.70
CA GLY A 220 1.27 -4.60 21.23
C GLY A 220 2.56 -4.74 22.05
N ASP A 221 3.28 -5.81 21.79
CA ASP A 221 4.61 -6.08 22.34
C ASP A 221 5.74 -5.95 21.28
N GLU A 222 6.94 -6.38 21.62
CA GLU A 222 8.08 -6.33 20.70
C GLU A 222 7.89 -7.27 19.52
N GLU A 223 7.37 -8.48 19.73
CA GLU A 223 7.11 -9.46 18.64
C GLU A 223 6.01 -8.98 17.70
N GLU A 224 4.96 -8.31 18.20
CA GLU A 224 3.95 -7.65 17.34
C GLU A 224 4.59 -6.58 16.45
N THR A 225 5.49 -5.76 17.00
CA THR A 225 6.21 -4.74 16.24
C THR A 225 7.11 -5.35 15.17
N ILE A 226 7.87 -6.40 15.53
CA ILE A 226 8.72 -7.15 14.59
C ILE A 226 7.88 -7.75 13.47
N PHE A 227 6.77 -8.38 13.82
CA PHE A 227 5.87 -9.01 12.86
C PHE A 227 5.32 -8.01 11.84
N ASN A 228 4.85 -6.84 12.32
CA ASN A 228 4.42 -5.74 11.47
C ASN A 228 5.51 -5.26 10.50
N MET A 229 6.73 -5.10 10.99
CA MET A 229 7.85 -4.70 10.13
C MET A 229 8.15 -5.76 9.06
N VAL A 230 8.22 -7.05 9.45
CA VAL A 230 8.51 -8.14 8.51
C VAL A 230 7.44 -8.25 7.41
N ASN A 231 6.16 -7.95 7.72
CA ASN A 231 5.10 -7.90 6.71
C ASN A 231 5.47 -7.01 5.51
N ALA A 232 6.19 -5.91 5.75
CA ALA A 232 6.46 -4.92 4.72
C ALA A 232 7.89 -4.96 4.15
N MET A 233 8.85 -5.61 4.82
CA MET A 233 10.29 -5.44 4.53
C MET A 233 10.77 -6.04 3.21
N LEU A 234 10.06 -6.98 2.61
CA LEU A 234 10.37 -7.48 1.25
C LEU A 234 9.56 -6.79 0.15
N LEU A 235 8.75 -5.80 0.52
CA LEU A 235 7.87 -5.04 -0.36
C LEU A 235 8.12 -3.53 -0.16
N ARG A 236 7.12 -2.69 -0.33
CA ARG A 236 7.21 -1.25 -0.04
C ARG A 236 6.65 -0.97 1.35
N ILE A 237 7.47 -0.47 2.25
CA ILE A 237 7.01 -0.15 3.62
C ILE A 237 6.14 1.10 3.61
N HIS A 238 4.89 0.95 4.00
CA HIS A 238 4.02 2.03 4.44
C HIS A 238 3.93 2.00 5.97
N GLN A 239 4.77 2.81 6.62
CA GLN A 239 4.81 2.88 8.06
C GLN A 239 3.63 3.70 8.59
N SER A 240 2.78 3.08 9.35
CA SER A 240 1.60 3.66 9.98
C SER A 240 1.49 3.20 11.44
N GLY A 241 0.28 3.13 11.98
CA GLY A 241 0.01 2.69 13.34
C GLY A 241 0.30 3.77 14.40
N HIS A 242 0.51 3.34 15.63
CA HIS A 242 0.58 4.23 16.79
C HIS A 242 2.02 4.55 17.20
N LEU A 243 2.88 4.95 16.23
CA LEU A 243 4.33 5.12 16.45
C LEU A 243 4.67 6.03 17.64
N VAL A 244 3.92 7.10 17.84
CA VAL A 244 4.15 8.06 18.93
C VAL A 244 3.89 7.46 20.32
N ASN A 245 3.11 6.39 20.37
CA ASN A 245 2.73 5.72 21.63
C ASN A 245 3.58 4.46 21.92
N LEU A 246 4.50 4.11 21.03
CA LEU A 246 5.36 2.95 21.22
C LEU A 246 6.36 3.19 22.36
N SER A 247 6.69 2.13 23.09
CA SER A 247 7.81 2.17 24.03
C SER A 247 9.13 2.45 23.29
N PRO A 248 10.17 2.99 23.97
CA PRO A 248 11.47 3.21 23.34
C PRO A 248 12.07 1.96 22.70
N ALA A 249 11.87 0.77 23.30
CA ALA A 249 12.35 -0.50 22.76
C ALA A 249 11.64 -0.86 21.44
N ARG A 250 10.31 -0.78 21.41
CA ARG A 250 9.51 -1.02 20.20
C ARG A 250 9.81 -0.02 19.09
N PHE A 251 9.97 1.26 19.43
CA PHE A 251 10.36 2.29 18.48
C PHE A 251 11.78 2.05 17.90
N ALA A 252 12.70 1.52 18.71
CA ALA A 252 14.03 1.12 18.23
C ALA A 252 13.94 -0.02 17.21
N LEU A 253 13.05 -1.00 17.41
CA LEU A 253 12.78 -2.08 16.44
C LEU A 253 12.25 -1.54 15.10
N VAL A 254 11.36 -0.56 15.10
CA VAL A 254 10.92 0.11 13.87
C VAL A 254 12.10 0.76 13.14
N LYS A 255 12.96 1.49 13.88
CA LYS A 255 14.16 2.11 13.28
C LYS A 255 15.13 1.09 12.72
N GLU A 256 15.36 -0.01 13.42
CA GLU A 256 16.20 -1.12 12.97
C GLU A 256 15.63 -1.73 11.67
N GLY A 257 14.31 -2.00 11.64
CA GLY A 257 13.64 -2.53 10.46
C GLY A 257 13.76 -1.62 9.24
N ILE A 258 13.57 -0.30 9.41
CA ILE A 258 13.75 0.68 8.33
C ILE A 258 15.22 0.72 7.86
N ALA A 259 16.18 0.66 8.77
CA ALA A 259 17.61 0.63 8.43
C ALA A 259 17.97 -0.65 7.64
N CYS A 260 17.49 -1.80 8.10
CA CYS A 260 17.62 -3.08 7.40
C CYS A 260 17.00 -3.01 6.00
N TYR A 261 15.75 -2.55 5.88
CA TYR A 261 15.08 -2.35 4.59
C TYR A 261 15.90 -1.48 3.63
N LYS A 262 16.42 -0.35 4.10
CA LYS A 262 17.26 0.55 3.28
C LYS A 262 18.53 -0.13 2.76
N SER A 263 19.06 -1.10 3.48
CA SER A 263 20.26 -1.84 3.06
C SER A 263 19.98 -2.86 1.95
N ILE A 264 18.73 -3.35 1.81
CA ILE A 264 18.34 -4.38 0.85
C ILE A 264 17.43 -3.87 -0.28
N ARG A 265 16.82 -2.69 -0.15
CA ARG A 265 15.76 -2.22 -1.08
C ARG A 265 16.20 -2.09 -2.54
N GLN A 266 17.49 -1.90 -2.80
CA GLN A 266 18.00 -1.85 -4.17
C GLN A 266 17.99 -3.24 -4.84
N ASP A 267 18.18 -4.28 -4.04
CA ASP A 267 18.10 -5.67 -4.51
C ASP A 267 16.63 -6.04 -4.80
N ILE A 268 15.67 -5.54 -4.00
CA ILE A 268 14.22 -5.81 -4.18
C ILE A 268 13.75 -5.46 -5.59
N ARG A 269 14.21 -4.34 -6.16
CA ARG A 269 13.83 -3.88 -7.51
C ARG A 269 14.17 -4.85 -8.64
N ARG A 270 15.11 -5.78 -8.41
CA ARG A 270 15.59 -6.75 -9.41
C ARG A 270 15.34 -8.19 -8.98
N ALA A 271 14.71 -8.35 -7.83
CA ALA A 271 14.51 -9.65 -7.24
C ALA A 271 13.34 -10.38 -7.90
N VAL A 272 13.45 -11.69 -7.96
CA VAL A 272 12.39 -12.57 -8.42
C VAL A 272 11.72 -13.21 -7.21
N PRO A 273 10.41 -13.04 -7.02
CA PRO A 273 9.72 -13.66 -5.90
C PRO A 273 9.62 -15.17 -6.06
N PHE A 274 9.65 -15.86 -4.92
CA PHE A 274 9.37 -17.28 -4.80
C PHE A 274 8.75 -17.59 -3.44
N TRP A 275 8.03 -18.70 -3.36
CA TRP A 275 7.29 -19.08 -2.17
C TRP A 275 7.77 -20.44 -1.68
N PRO A 276 8.65 -20.49 -0.65
CA PRO A 276 9.16 -21.75 -0.12
C PRO A 276 8.06 -22.73 0.32
N LEU A 277 7.00 -22.24 0.93
CA LEU A 277 5.85 -23.02 1.38
C LEU A 277 4.66 -23.02 0.41
N GLY A 278 4.81 -22.41 -0.77
CA GLY A 278 3.69 -22.13 -1.66
C GLY A 278 2.96 -20.83 -1.30
N LEU A 279 1.91 -20.51 -2.07
CA LEU A 279 1.01 -19.40 -1.75
C LEU A 279 0.23 -19.75 -0.48
N SER A 280 0.17 -18.81 0.44
CA SER A 280 -0.45 -19.01 1.75
C SER A 280 -1.96 -18.75 1.73
N SER A 281 -2.64 -19.37 2.68
CA SER A 281 -4.06 -19.17 2.98
C SER A 281 -4.24 -18.57 4.37
N TYR A 282 -5.38 -17.92 4.62
CA TYR A 282 -5.72 -17.49 5.97
C TYR A 282 -5.79 -18.70 6.92
N GLY A 283 -5.10 -18.58 8.06
CA GLY A 283 -5.03 -19.65 9.05
C GLY A 283 -3.85 -20.60 8.90
N ASP A 284 -2.99 -20.41 7.89
CA ASP A 284 -1.75 -21.17 7.81
C ASP A 284 -0.85 -20.85 9.01
N SER A 285 -0.34 -21.90 9.65
CA SER A 285 0.53 -21.77 10.83
C SER A 285 1.90 -21.19 10.52
N TRP A 286 2.38 -21.41 9.29
CA TRP A 286 3.63 -20.87 8.78
C TRP A 286 3.41 -20.26 7.40
N VAL A 287 3.92 -19.06 7.23
CA VAL A 287 3.89 -18.31 5.96
C VAL A 287 5.31 -17.94 5.57
N SER A 288 5.61 -17.91 4.28
CA SER A 288 6.92 -17.48 3.80
C SER A 288 6.84 -16.77 2.45
N LEU A 289 7.73 -15.79 2.28
CA LEU A 289 7.99 -15.11 1.01
C LEU A 289 9.50 -15.04 0.82
N GLY A 290 9.98 -15.44 -0.34
CA GLY A 290 11.36 -15.29 -0.75
C GLY A 290 11.52 -14.31 -1.89
N LEU A 291 12.63 -13.56 -1.91
CA LEU A 291 13.08 -12.74 -3.04
C LEU A 291 14.50 -13.14 -3.43
N LYS A 292 14.68 -13.64 -4.66
CA LYS A 292 16.00 -13.99 -5.21
C LYS A 292 16.60 -12.79 -5.92
N ALA A 293 17.76 -12.32 -5.45
CA ALA A 293 18.53 -11.21 -6.00
C ALA A 293 19.99 -11.66 -6.26
N GLY A 294 20.27 -12.16 -7.44
CA GLY A 294 21.59 -12.73 -7.76
C GLY A 294 21.92 -13.97 -6.92
N ASN A 295 23.00 -13.91 -6.16
CA ASN A 295 23.41 -14.97 -5.22
C ASN A 295 22.76 -14.87 -3.84
N LYS A 296 22.06 -13.79 -3.55
CA LYS A 296 21.33 -13.56 -2.30
C LYS A 296 19.87 -13.97 -2.44
N ASN A 297 19.32 -14.52 -1.37
CA ASN A 297 17.92 -14.82 -1.22
C ASN A 297 17.43 -14.26 0.10
N TYR A 298 16.53 -13.30 0.05
CA TYR A 298 15.89 -12.70 1.21
C TYR A 298 14.61 -13.45 1.51
N ILE A 299 14.41 -13.92 2.73
CA ILE A 299 13.29 -14.77 3.10
C ILE A 299 12.61 -14.21 4.35
N ALA A 300 11.39 -13.73 4.19
CA ALA A 300 10.51 -13.41 5.30
C ALA A 300 9.78 -14.69 5.73
N VAL A 301 9.75 -14.93 7.02
CA VAL A 301 9.12 -16.11 7.64
C VAL A 301 8.25 -15.65 8.78
N TRP A 302 7.00 -16.12 8.79
CA TRP A 302 6.04 -15.87 9.84
C TRP A 302 5.56 -17.19 10.43
N ARG A 303 5.63 -17.28 11.76
CA ARG A 303 4.93 -18.28 12.58
C ARG A 303 3.68 -17.60 13.13
N SER A 304 2.49 -17.99 12.63
CA SER A 304 1.23 -17.38 13.05
C SER A 304 0.75 -17.98 14.37
N ASP A 305 0.12 -19.13 14.36
CA ASP A 305 -0.25 -19.86 15.56
C ASP A 305 0.02 -21.35 15.32
N SER A 306 1.10 -21.84 15.90
CA SER A 306 1.58 -23.19 15.66
C SER A 306 2.08 -23.81 16.94
N GLY A 307 1.66 -25.05 17.21
CA GLY A 307 2.24 -25.87 18.26
C GLY A 307 3.68 -26.30 17.97
N ASN A 308 4.13 -26.20 16.71
CA ASN A 308 5.49 -26.51 16.28
C ASN A 308 6.30 -25.20 16.10
N ASP A 309 7.45 -25.11 16.72
CA ASP A 309 8.35 -23.96 16.65
C ASP A 309 9.38 -24.03 15.52
N THR A 310 9.41 -25.14 14.77
CA THR A 310 10.37 -25.38 13.70
C THR A 310 9.65 -25.55 12.35
N CYS A 311 10.23 -24.95 11.29
CA CYS A 311 9.78 -25.07 9.91
C CYS A 311 10.96 -25.31 8.97
N LEU A 312 10.75 -26.19 7.96
CA LEU A 312 11.68 -26.42 6.85
C LEU A 312 11.18 -25.66 5.62
N LEU A 313 12.01 -24.81 5.07
CA LEU A 313 11.71 -23.93 3.94
C LEU A 313 12.51 -24.39 2.71
N PRO A 314 11.89 -25.07 1.73
CA PRO A 314 12.59 -25.51 0.51
C PRO A 314 13.00 -24.31 -0.34
N ILE A 315 14.30 -24.20 -0.61
CA ILE A 315 14.88 -23.24 -1.56
C ILE A 315 15.50 -24.03 -2.70
N SER A 316 14.64 -24.62 -3.52
CA SER A 316 15.01 -25.67 -4.49
C SER A 316 16.13 -25.27 -5.45
N HIS A 317 16.25 -23.98 -5.81
CA HIS A 317 17.31 -23.48 -6.68
C HIS A 317 18.70 -23.38 -6.02
N LEU A 318 18.77 -23.62 -4.70
CA LEU A 318 20.02 -23.71 -3.94
C LEU A 318 20.37 -25.14 -3.53
N ARG A 319 19.58 -26.16 -3.90
CA ARG A 319 19.89 -27.56 -3.59
C ARG A 319 21.27 -27.94 -4.07
N GLY A 320 22.04 -28.57 -3.21
CA GLY A 320 23.41 -29.01 -3.49
C GLY A 320 24.47 -27.92 -3.38
N LYS A 321 24.08 -26.67 -3.10
CA LYS A 321 25.00 -25.54 -2.98
C LYS A 321 25.31 -25.24 -1.51
N ASP A 322 26.56 -24.85 -1.28
CA ASP A 322 26.92 -24.25 0.02
C ASP A 322 26.32 -22.86 0.13
N ALA A 323 25.73 -22.56 1.28
CA ALA A 323 25.16 -21.24 1.55
C ALA A 323 25.37 -20.83 3.01
N SER A 324 25.57 -19.54 3.23
CA SER A 324 25.54 -18.92 4.55
C SER A 324 24.15 -18.38 4.84
N VAL A 325 23.75 -18.45 6.10
CA VAL A 325 22.45 -17.95 6.57
C VAL A 325 22.69 -16.89 7.65
N LYS A 326 21.97 -15.78 7.53
CA LYS A 326 21.97 -14.69 8.52
C LYS A 326 20.54 -14.23 8.78
N CYS A 327 20.18 -14.10 10.06
CA CYS A 327 18.98 -13.33 10.44
C CYS A 327 19.31 -11.84 10.25
N LEU A 328 18.60 -11.16 9.36
CA LEU A 328 18.79 -9.73 9.10
C LEU A 328 18.00 -8.87 10.07
N TYR A 329 16.80 -9.31 10.44
CA TYR A 329 15.91 -8.54 11.29
C TYR A 329 14.98 -9.45 12.11
N PRO A 330 14.81 -9.12 13.40
CA PRO A 330 15.69 -8.25 14.19
C PRO A 330 17.00 -8.96 14.52
N GLN A 331 18.06 -8.20 14.83
CA GLN A 331 19.38 -8.78 15.08
C GLN A 331 19.49 -9.54 16.40
N ASN A 332 18.70 -9.14 17.41
CA ASN A 332 18.83 -9.65 18.78
C ASN A 332 17.63 -10.46 19.27
N ALA A 333 16.70 -10.85 18.40
CA ALA A 333 15.57 -11.69 18.82
C ALA A 333 15.89 -13.18 18.72
N ALA A 334 15.26 -13.96 19.61
CA ALA A 334 15.47 -15.40 19.65
C ALA A 334 15.02 -16.07 18.34
N CYS A 335 15.96 -16.68 17.66
CA CYS A 335 15.72 -17.61 16.54
C CYS A 335 16.95 -18.50 16.34
N ARG A 336 16.76 -19.67 15.73
CA ARG A 336 17.85 -20.51 15.21
C ARG A 336 17.59 -20.80 13.76
N CYS A 337 18.65 -20.91 12.97
CA CYS A 337 18.54 -21.28 11.56
C CYS A 337 19.75 -22.14 11.15
N ALA A 338 19.49 -23.06 10.21
CA ALA A 338 20.52 -23.91 9.62
C ALA A 338 20.23 -24.15 8.14
N TRP A 339 21.30 -24.21 7.35
CA TRP A 339 21.21 -24.56 5.94
C TRP A 339 21.50 -26.05 5.73
N HIS A 340 20.59 -26.74 5.07
CA HIS A 340 20.71 -28.14 4.71
C HIS A 340 21.02 -28.23 3.20
N LYS A 341 22.31 -28.31 2.87
CA LYS A 341 22.81 -28.29 1.49
C LYS A 341 22.16 -29.34 0.59
N GLU A 342 22.14 -30.59 1.04
CA GLU A 342 21.70 -31.71 0.21
C GLU A 342 20.22 -31.66 -0.15
N SER A 343 19.38 -31.25 0.78
CA SER A 343 17.93 -31.07 0.54
C SER A 343 17.61 -29.70 -0.06
N GLY A 344 18.49 -28.71 0.10
CA GLY A 344 18.25 -27.32 -0.31
C GLY A 344 17.19 -26.63 0.57
N GLU A 345 17.25 -26.87 1.88
CA GLU A 345 16.26 -26.38 2.84
C GLU A 345 16.91 -25.47 3.88
N LEU A 346 16.21 -24.38 4.19
CA LEU A 346 16.47 -23.55 5.34
C LEU A 346 15.60 -24.06 6.49
N ALA A 347 16.21 -24.62 7.52
CA ALA A 347 15.56 -24.90 8.79
C ALA A 347 15.52 -23.64 9.63
N VAL A 348 14.34 -23.28 10.13
CA VAL A 348 14.11 -22.12 10.98
C VAL A 348 13.39 -22.57 12.25
N GLU A 349 13.90 -22.15 13.41
CA GLU A 349 13.25 -22.31 14.71
C GLU A 349 12.90 -20.92 15.27
N LEU A 350 11.62 -20.67 15.49
CA LEU A 350 11.08 -19.47 16.13
C LEU A 350 10.41 -19.86 17.45
N PRO A 351 11.11 -19.74 18.60
CA PRO A 351 10.59 -20.24 19.87
C PRO A 351 9.39 -19.47 20.41
N VAL A 352 9.23 -18.21 19.99
CA VAL A 352 8.07 -17.39 20.38
C VAL A 352 6.93 -17.66 19.41
N ASN A 353 5.76 -18.01 19.93
CA ASN A 353 4.55 -18.14 19.11
C ASN A 353 4.08 -16.78 18.61
N ILE A 354 3.54 -16.71 17.42
CA ILE A 354 3.17 -15.45 16.73
C ILE A 354 4.39 -14.52 16.63
N SER A 355 5.34 -14.92 15.79
CA SER A 355 6.60 -14.20 15.58
C SER A 355 7.02 -14.24 14.10
N ALA A 356 7.89 -13.32 13.70
CA ALA A 356 8.37 -13.21 12.34
C ALA A 356 9.84 -12.81 12.28
N ARG A 357 10.56 -13.26 11.25
CA ARG A 357 11.97 -12.93 11.03
C ARG A 357 12.26 -12.76 9.55
N LEU A 358 13.27 -11.93 9.26
CA LEU A 358 13.82 -11.78 7.92
C LEU A 358 15.22 -12.39 7.87
N PHE A 359 15.43 -13.30 6.93
CA PHE A 359 16.72 -13.97 6.72
C PHE A 359 17.32 -13.60 5.37
N GLU A 360 18.65 -13.66 5.29
CA GLU A 360 19.42 -13.73 4.05
C GLU A 360 20.08 -15.10 3.95
N VAL A 361 19.89 -15.76 2.81
CA VAL A 361 20.60 -16.98 2.43
C VAL A 361 21.45 -16.66 1.22
N SER A 362 22.77 -16.64 1.39
CA SER A 362 23.71 -16.29 0.34
C SER A 362 24.46 -17.55 -0.12
N ALA A 363 24.27 -17.91 -1.42
CA ALA A 363 25.02 -19.00 -2.01
C ALA A 363 26.49 -18.62 -2.14
N ASN A 364 27.39 -19.51 -1.74
CA ASN A 364 28.80 -19.38 -2.03
C ASN A 364 29.02 -19.68 -3.54
N GLU A 365 29.90 -18.91 -4.17
CA GLU A 365 30.27 -19.10 -5.58
C GLU A 365 30.99 -20.43 -5.81
#